data_dd3fd5714eda5ab050d780bd2882444b
#
_entry.id   dd3fd5714eda5ab050d780bd2882444b
#
_cell.length_a   1.000
_cell.length_b   1.000
_cell.length_c   1.000
_cell.angle_alpha   90.00
_cell.angle_beta   90.00
_cell.angle_gamma   90.00
#
_symmetry.space_group_name_H-M   'P 1'
#
loop_
_entity.id
_entity.type
_entity.pdbx_description
1 polymer ?
#
loop_
_entity_poly.entity_id
_entity_poly.type
_entity_poly.pdbx_seq_one_letter_code
_entity_poly.pdbx_strand_id
1 'polypeptide(L)'
;MRNLFVTALVGFALGVVPASAQIIIKLRPPVSIREHRTVRPSRNHVWVNGYHRWDGNAYAWQTGRWEEPPRARARWVAPRYQHRRDGYVYTEGHWR
;
A
#
# COMPACT_ATOMS: atom_id res chain seq x y z
N MET A 1 18.47 11.21 -32.86
CA MET A 1 18.31 11.32 -32.21
C MET A 1 18.31 11.61 -31.70
N ARG A 2 18.04 11.57 -31.65
CA ARG A 2 17.73 12.04 -30.84
C ARG A 2 17.27 11.91 -29.96
N ASN A 3 17.17 11.90 -29.94
CA ASN A 3 16.59 11.93 -28.94
C ASN A 3 16.66 11.77 -27.95
N LEU A 4 16.59 11.81 -27.70
CA LEU A 4 16.54 11.77 -26.65
C LEU A 4 16.40 11.96 -25.84
N PHE A 5 16.20 12.19 -25.78
CA PHE A 5 15.89 12.50 -24.84
C PHE A 5 15.29 12.31 -24.27
N VAL A 6 15.36 12.28 -24.63
CA VAL A 6 14.64 12.26 -23.95
C VAL A 6 14.46 11.77 -23.16
N THR A 7 14.37 11.70 -23.18
CA THR A 7 14.11 11.37 -22.32
C THR A 7 14.16 11.37 -21.36
N ALA A 8 14.06 11.43 -21.27
CA ALA A 8 13.90 11.57 -20.26
C ALA A 8 13.65 11.72 -19.54
N LEU A 9 13.44 12.00 -19.65
CA LEU A 9 13.05 12.30 -18.92
C LEU A 9 12.58 12.07 -18.32
N VAL A 10 12.50 12.00 -18.66
CA VAL A 10 11.90 11.73 -18.06
C VAL A 10 11.99 11.53 -17.13
N GLY A 11 12.18 11.67 -16.85
CA GLY A 11 12.05 11.64 -15.94
C GLY A 11 12.01 11.56 -15.23
N PHE A 12 11.73 11.80 -14.94
CA PHE A 12 11.38 11.90 -14.15
C PHE A 12 10.92 11.82 -13.56
N ALA A 13 11.09 12.34 -14.26
CA ALA A 13 10.25 12.45 -13.32
C ALA A 13 9.71 11.44 -12.79
N LEU A 14 10.02 11.23 -12.99
CA LEU A 14 9.54 10.54 -12.55
C LEU A 14 9.03 10.72 -11.68
N GLY A 15 8.64 10.76 -12.09
CA GLY A 15 7.77 11.23 -11.09
C GLY A 15 7.85 10.45 -9.83
N VAL A 16 7.98 11.16 -8.81
CA VAL A 16 7.96 10.55 -7.49
C VAL A 16 6.52 10.37 -7.10
N VAL A 17 6.10 9.10 -6.92
CA VAL A 17 4.77 8.82 -6.42
C VAL A 17 4.83 8.83 -4.90
N PRO A 18 4.05 9.67 -4.24
CA PRO A 18 4.05 9.68 -2.77
C PRO A 18 3.66 8.32 -2.23
N ALA A 19 4.36 7.88 -1.18
CA ALA A 19 4.07 6.59 -0.56
C ALA A 19 2.66 6.55 0.01
N SER A 20 2.08 7.70 0.29
CA SER A 20 0.75 7.81 0.87
C SER A 20 -0.28 8.34 -0.12
N ALA A 21 -0.11 8.02 -1.40
CA ALA A 21 -1.07 8.44 -2.41
C ALA A 21 -2.49 8.03 -2.03
N GLN A 22 -3.45 8.90 -2.29
CA GLN A 22 -4.83 8.69 -1.94
C GLN A 22 -5.69 8.48 -3.16
N ILE A 23 -6.65 7.59 -3.04
CA ILE A 23 -7.58 7.26 -4.10
C ILE A 23 -8.99 7.34 -3.52
N ILE A 24 -9.93 7.89 -4.28
CA ILE A 24 -11.32 7.95 -3.85
C ILE A 24 -12.07 6.78 -4.43
N ILE A 25 -12.70 5.98 -3.57
CA ILE A 25 -13.40 4.78 -3.96
C ILE A 25 -14.88 4.93 -3.59
N LYS A 26 -15.77 4.63 -4.51
CA LYS A 26 -17.20 4.75 -4.26
C LYS A 26 -17.78 3.57 -3.51
N LEU A 27 -17.17 2.40 -3.64
CA LEU A 27 -17.67 1.19 -3.01
C LEU A 27 -17.21 1.10 -1.55
N ARG A 28 -18.11 0.65 -0.69
CA ARG A 28 -17.77 0.45 0.71
C ARG A 28 -16.79 -0.70 0.87
N PRO A 29 -15.74 -0.52 1.66
CA PRO A 29 -14.81 -1.62 1.91
C PRO A 29 -15.52 -2.76 2.65
N PRO A 30 -15.21 -4.01 2.30
CA PRO A 30 -15.76 -5.15 3.03
C PRO A 30 -15.22 -5.22 4.45
N VAL A 31 -15.88 -6.01 5.28
CA VAL A 31 -15.42 -6.24 6.65
C VAL A 31 -14.11 -7.02 6.60
N SER A 32 -13.17 -6.63 7.47
CA SER A 32 -11.90 -7.33 7.56
C SER A 32 -12.06 -8.79 7.92
N ILE A 33 -11.25 -9.63 7.31
CA ILE A 33 -11.23 -11.06 7.60
C ILE A 33 -10.28 -11.27 8.77
N ARG A 34 -10.73 -12.03 9.77
CA ARG A 34 -9.89 -12.34 10.91
C ARG A 34 -8.96 -13.48 10.56
N GLU A 35 -7.67 -13.27 10.81
CA GLU A 35 -6.66 -14.29 10.55
C GLU A 35 -5.77 -14.46 11.76
N HIS A 36 -5.14 -15.62 11.85
CA HIS A 36 -4.17 -15.89 12.91
C HIS A 36 -2.77 -15.63 12.36
N ARG A 37 -1.93 -15.06 13.21
CA ARG A 37 -0.52 -14.92 12.86
C ARG A 37 0.13 -16.29 12.77
N THR A 38 0.98 -16.43 11.79
CA THR A 38 1.83 -17.62 11.70
C THR A 38 3.05 -17.45 12.60
N VAL A 39 3.92 -18.43 12.61
CA VAL A 39 5.13 -18.37 13.43
C VAL A 39 6.09 -17.32 12.85
N ARG A 40 6.63 -16.48 13.72
CA ARG A 40 7.57 -15.44 13.31
C ARG A 40 8.86 -16.07 12.76
N PRO A 41 9.24 -15.74 11.52
CA PRO A 41 10.44 -16.33 10.92
C PRO A 41 11.74 -15.88 11.59
N SER A 42 11.83 -14.63 12.03
CA SER A 42 13.02 -14.12 12.70
C SER A 42 12.67 -12.88 13.50
N ARG A 43 13.60 -12.43 14.31
CA ARG A 43 13.41 -11.20 15.10
C ARG A 43 13.18 -9.97 14.25
N ASN A 44 13.71 -9.97 13.04
CA ASN A 44 13.65 -8.81 12.19
C ASN A 44 12.35 -8.69 11.42
N HIS A 45 11.52 -9.73 11.45
CA HIS A 45 10.27 -9.71 10.71
C HIS A 45 9.19 -8.99 11.47
N VAL A 46 8.38 -8.25 10.73
CA VAL A 46 7.24 -7.49 11.25
C VAL A 46 5.97 -8.08 10.66
N TRP A 47 4.96 -8.24 11.50
CA TRP A 47 3.67 -8.76 11.04
C TRP A 47 2.90 -7.65 10.33
N VAL A 48 2.46 -7.95 9.10
CA VAL A 48 1.60 -7.07 8.32
C VAL A 48 0.22 -7.73 8.29
N ASN A 49 -0.76 -7.09 8.92
CA ASN A 49 -2.13 -7.62 8.94
C ASN A 49 -2.70 -7.67 7.53
N GLY A 50 -3.55 -8.65 7.30
CA GLY A 50 -4.27 -8.70 6.04
C GLY A 50 -5.21 -7.51 5.90
N TYR A 51 -5.55 -7.19 4.68
CA TYR A 51 -6.42 -6.07 4.40
C TYR A 51 -7.04 -6.21 3.01
N HIS A 52 -8.11 -5.46 2.79
CA HIS A 52 -8.72 -5.41 1.47
C HIS A 52 -8.01 -4.34 0.66
N ARG A 53 -7.35 -4.77 -0.40
CA ARG A 53 -6.63 -3.87 -1.28
C ARG A 53 -7.53 -3.49 -2.44
N TRP A 54 -7.49 -2.22 -2.83
CA TRP A 54 -8.23 -1.76 -4.00
C TRP A 54 -7.36 -1.95 -5.22
N ASP A 55 -7.87 -2.70 -6.21
CA ASP A 55 -7.09 -3.00 -7.41
C ASP A 55 -7.45 -2.11 -8.60
N GLY A 56 -8.32 -1.13 -8.39
CA GLY A 56 -8.80 -0.25 -9.45
C GLY A 56 -10.25 -0.52 -9.82
N ASN A 57 -10.74 -1.71 -9.56
CA ASN A 57 -12.11 -2.11 -9.87
C ASN A 57 -12.84 -2.70 -8.68
N ALA A 58 -12.14 -3.40 -7.84
CA ALA A 58 -12.76 -4.15 -6.75
C ALA A 58 -11.79 -4.29 -5.61
N TYR A 59 -12.33 -4.69 -4.47
CA TYR A 59 -11.50 -5.01 -3.31
C TYR A 59 -11.07 -6.46 -3.40
N ALA A 60 -9.80 -6.71 -3.11
CA ALA A 60 -9.23 -8.05 -3.06
C ALA A 60 -8.55 -8.23 -1.72
N TRP A 61 -8.79 -9.35 -1.06
CA TRP A 61 -8.19 -9.63 0.24
C TRP A 61 -6.72 -9.95 0.08
N GLN A 62 -5.90 -9.25 0.83
CA GLN A 62 -4.45 -9.46 0.88
C GLN A 62 -4.17 -10.13 2.20
N THR A 63 -3.74 -11.38 2.16
CA THR A 63 -3.46 -12.15 3.38
C THR A 63 -2.34 -11.53 4.19
N GLY A 64 -2.49 -11.58 5.52
CA GLY A 64 -1.45 -11.11 6.42
C GLY A 64 -0.18 -11.93 6.26
N ARG A 65 0.95 -11.33 6.55
CA ARG A 65 2.24 -11.98 6.36
C ARG A 65 3.33 -11.32 7.19
N TRP A 66 4.42 -12.05 7.35
CA TRP A 66 5.62 -11.49 7.96
C TRP A 66 6.50 -10.88 6.88
N GLU A 67 7.02 -9.69 7.15
CA GLU A 67 7.90 -9.01 6.20
C GLU A 67 9.11 -8.45 6.89
N GLU A 68 10.22 -8.42 6.18
CA GLU A 68 11.41 -7.74 6.66
C GLU A 68 11.29 -6.26 6.31
N PRO A 69 11.48 -5.35 7.28
CA PRO A 69 11.48 -3.94 6.98
C PRO A 69 12.57 -3.59 5.96
N PRO A 70 12.34 -2.62 5.10
CA PRO A 70 13.33 -2.25 4.09
C PRO A 70 14.58 -1.61 4.67
N ARG A 71 14.51 -1.16 5.92
CA ARG A 71 15.66 -0.60 6.62
C ARG A 71 15.43 -0.69 8.12
N ALA A 72 16.50 -0.52 8.89
CA ALA A 72 16.38 -0.56 10.35
C ALA A 72 15.39 0.49 10.84
N ARG A 73 14.56 0.10 11.80
CA ARG A 73 13.58 0.98 12.44
C ARG A 73 12.44 1.44 11.53
N ALA A 74 12.34 0.88 10.36
CA ALA A 74 11.19 1.18 9.52
C ALA A 74 9.93 0.63 10.18
N ARG A 75 8.83 1.37 10.06
CA ARG A 75 7.55 0.98 10.63
C ARG A 75 6.53 0.80 9.54
N TRP A 76 5.71 -0.21 9.69
CA TRP A 76 4.62 -0.44 8.75
C TRP A 76 3.44 0.43 9.12
N VAL A 77 2.96 1.19 8.14
CA VAL A 77 1.74 1.98 8.27
C VAL A 77 0.66 1.25 7.48
N ALA A 78 -0.35 0.78 8.21
CA ALA A 78 -1.43 0.01 7.58
C ALA A 78 -2.25 0.88 6.63
N PRO A 79 -2.79 0.27 5.57
CA PRO A 79 -3.68 1.00 4.68
C PRO A 79 -4.94 1.44 5.43
N ARG A 80 -5.54 2.52 4.97
CA ARG A 80 -6.72 3.06 5.64
C ARG A 80 -7.80 3.39 4.64
N TYR A 81 -9.04 3.27 5.11
CA TYR A 81 -10.23 3.67 4.38
C TYR A 81 -10.94 4.70 5.23
N GLN A 82 -11.07 5.91 4.73
CA GLN A 82 -11.69 6.98 5.47
C GLN A 82 -12.95 7.41 4.75
N HIS A 83 -14.09 7.29 5.44
CA HIS A 83 -15.36 7.65 4.84
C HIS A 83 -15.46 9.17 4.68
N ARG A 84 -15.76 9.61 3.49
CA ARG A 84 -15.93 11.02 3.17
C ARG A 84 -17.22 11.20 2.37
N ARG A 85 -17.56 12.44 2.11
CA ARG A 85 -18.77 12.76 1.37
C ARG A 85 -18.84 12.05 0.03
N ASP A 86 -17.73 12.01 -0.68
CA ASP A 86 -17.69 11.47 -2.05
C ASP A 86 -17.40 9.98 -2.11
N GLY A 87 -17.25 9.33 -0.98
CA GLY A 87 -16.90 7.92 -0.95
C GLY A 87 -15.88 7.65 0.12
N TYR A 88 -14.96 6.75 -0.18
CA TYR A 88 -13.93 6.34 0.77
C TYR A 88 -12.57 6.75 0.23
N VAL A 89 -11.81 7.46 1.06
CA VAL A 89 -10.43 7.80 0.70
C VAL A 89 -9.55 6.65 1.13
N TYR A 90 -8.93 5.99 0.16
CA TYR A 90 -8.05 4.87 0.41
C TYR A 90 -6.60 5.35 0.40
N THR A 91 -5.88 5.05 1.46
CA THR A 91 -4.46 5.33 1.55
C THR A 91 -3.72 4.00 1.61
N GLU A 92 -2.81 3.79 0.67
CA GLU A 92 -2.05 2.56 0.56
C GLU A 92 -1.17 2.35 1.79
N GLY A 93 -1.01 1.09 2.20
CA GLY A 93 -0.07 0.76 3.26
C GLY A 93 1.35 0.99 2.79
N HIS A 94 2.22 1.37 3.71
CA HIS A 94 3.60 1.68 3.33
C HIS A 94 4.53 1.63 4.54
N TRP A 95 5.81 1.60 4.26
CA TRP A 95 6.83 1.69 5.29
C TRP A 95 7.22 3.14 5.51
N ARG A 96 7.46 3.47 6.76
CA ARG A 96 7.82 4.83 7.12
C ARG A 96 9.06 4.83 8.03
#